data_e6a497f6a68d5674f6bb2b7cd92ef1ed
#
_entry.id   e6a497f6a68d5674f6bb2b7cd92ef1ed
#
_cell.length_a   1.000
_cell.length_b   1.000
_cell.length_c   1.000
_cell.angle_alpha   90.00
_cell.angle_beta   90.00
_cell.angle_gamma   90.00
#
_symmetry.space_group_name_H-M   'P 1'
#
loop_
_entity.id
_entity.type
_entity.pdbx_description
1 polymer ?
#
loop_
_entity_poly.entity_id
_entity_poly.type
_entity_poly.pdbx_seq_one_letter_code
_entity_poly.pdbx_strand_id
1 'polypeptide(L)'
;MRFLKNRDINKSNIEPISIDCVLACIYFMCLPFTVVTTSYGSLLKLVTLPIIGVLIVRTLMGKNEISFNYVHFIYIVYIIYTIGLLMVYNGGKSVVTTKDMVLGMLMFILISMRVYNGRERELMETAWLIVGFVCIYACLTSTEVVSKSENRAVIRILGFEEDQNQFCAYLIVSTLVCVKRLIERRKFYPIYAIVLGLSFYAILKTGSRGGLLGILLGVAAYAAIGIKSFKAKVGLAAAAVFLGIIIITVVMPMLPQDVAERYTISSVQKSGGSGRTEIWNFLIDYSVQEPSRLIRGSGIFSTYDIMYAAGFQNGVAHNAFIQILNDEGLIGVILFAASVAACIFRNIKHRPLYACAMIALIGFALSLSFYVFKPYLNIMMMCAMSFEGCLPEDRIKCDTKTAKGEKAYA
;
A
#
# COMPACT_ATOMS: atom_id res chain seq x y z
N MET A 1 4.43 -27.59 28.86
CA MET A 1 4.46 -28.83 28.06
C MET A 1 3.06 -29.40 27.99
N ARG A 2 2.19 -28.91 27.08
CA ARG A 2 0.84 -29.45 26.73
C ARG A 2 0.19 -28.53 25.71
N PHE A 3 0.67 -28.50 24.45
CA PHE A 3 0.00 -27.89 23.33
C PHE A 3 0.49 -28.47 21.99
N LEU A 4 0.47 -29.79 21.90
CA LEU A 4 0.54 -30.52 20.63
C LEU A 4 -0.26 -31.80 20.82
N LYS A 5 -1.59 -31.69 20.79
CA LYS A 5 -2.42 -32.89 20.63
C LYS A 5 -3.33 -32.64 19.42
N ASN A 6 -3.04 -33.41 18.39
CA ASN A 6 -3.88 -33.84 17.30
C ASN A 6 -4.72 -32.74 16.61
N ARG A 7 -4.15 -32.09 15.61
CA ARG A 7 -4.92 -31.87 14.39
C ARG A 7 -4.75 -33.12 13.53
N ASP A 8 -5.67 -34.03 13.66
CA ASP A 8 -5.96 -34.99 12.59
C ASP A 8 -6.25 -34.18 11.36
N ILE A 9 -5.27 -34.15 10.45
CA ILE A 9 -5.43 -33.58 9.13
C ILE A 9 -6.31 -34.56 8.38
N ASN A 10 -7.61 -34.39 8.51
CA ASN A 10 -8.57 -35.03 7.64
C ASN A 10 -8.27 -34.53 6.22
N LYS A 11 -7.57 -35.36 5.43
CA LYS A 11 -7.07 -35.07 4.08
C LYS A 11 -8.16 -34.76 3.04
N SER A 12 -9.43 -34.65 3.44
CA SER A 12 -10.58 -34.59 2.52
C SER A 12 -11.19 -33.20 2.29
N ASN A 13 -10.75 -32.12 2.98
CA ASN A 13 -11.32 -30.78 2.79
C ASN A 13 -10.24 -29.73 2.60
N ILE A 14 -9.44 -29.84 1.54
CA ILE A 14 -8.61 -28.72 1.09
C ILE A 14 -9.55 -27.73 0.39
N GLU A 15 -9.83 -26.59 1.03
CA GLU A 15 -10.62 -25.52 0.44
C GLU A 15 -10.05 -25.14 -0.94
N PRO A 16 -10.87 -25.13 -2.00
CA PRO A 16 -10.41 -24.81 -3.35
C PRO A 16 -9.99 -23.34 -3.43
N ILE A 17 -9.01 -23.08 -4.27
CA ILE A 17 -8.59 -21.72 -4.61
C ILE A 17 -9.47 -21.25 -5.78
N SER A 18 -10.15 -20.12 -5.61
CA SER A 18 -10.98 -19.54 -6.66
C SER A 18 -10.14 -18.89 -7.77
N ILE A 19 -10.70 -18.84 -8.97
CA ILE A 19 -10.09 -18.10 -10.09
C ILE A 19 -9.92 -16.61 -9.72
N ASP A 20 -10.88 -16.06 -8.97
CA ASP A 20 -10.83 -14.64 -8.54
C ASP A 20 -9.62 -14.37 -7.65
N CYS A 21 -9.28 -15.30 -6.75
CA CYS A 21 -8.06 -15.21 -5.93
C CYS A 21 -6.80 -15.28 -6.80
N VAL A 22 -6.74 -16.18 -7.77
CA VAL A 22 -5.60 -16.29 -8.69
C VAL A 22 -5.42 -15.01 -9.49
N LEU A 23 -6.51 -14.43 -10.02
CA LEU A 23 -6.46 -13.16 -10.76
C LEU A 23 -6.04 -11.99 -9.87
N ALA A 24 -6.52 -11.93 -8.62
CA ALA A 24 -6.07 -10.93 -7.65
C ALA A 24 -4.56 -11.07 -7.35
N CYS A 25 -4.06 -12.29 -7.18
CA CYS A 25 -2.63 -12.55 -6.98
C CYS A 25 -1.80 -12.12 -8.19
N ILE A 26 -2.22 -12.42 -9.42
CA ILE A 26 -1.55 -11.98 -10.65
C ILE A 26 -1.50 -10.45 -10.70
N TYR A 27 -2.63 -9.80 -10.42
CA TYR A 27 -2.70 -8.34 -10.39
C TYR A 27 -1.73 -7.74 -9.36
N PHE A 28 -1.68 -8.26 -8.12
CA PHE A 28 -0.72 -7.79 -7.11
C PHE A 28 0.73 -8.00 -7.54
N MET A 29 1.07 -9.17 -8.08
CA MET A 29 2.43 -9.45 -8.55
C MET A 29 2.87 -8.53 -9.69
N CYS A 30 1.93 -8.00 -10.48
CA CYS A 30 2.22 -7.06 -11.57
C CYS A 30 2.38 -5.60 -11.11
N LEU A 31 2.13 -5.25 -9.85
CA LEU A 31 2.21 -3.87 -9.35
C LEU A 31 3.57 -3.19 -9.60
N PRO A 32 4.73 -3.83 -9.36
CA PRO A 32 6.02 -3.19 -9.61
C PRO A 32 6.23 -2.84 -11.08
N PHE A 33 5.57 -3.54 -12.00
CA PHE A 33 5.70 -3.32 -13.45
C PHE A 33 4.81 -2.19 -13.99
N THR A 34 4.26 -1.36 -13.09
CA THR A 34 3.49 -0.16 -13.47
C THR A 34 4.31 0.82 -14.30
N VAL A 35 5.59 0.95 -13.96
CA VAL A 35 6.55 1.85 -14.63
C VAL A 35 6.94 1.36 -16.03
N VAL A 36 6.82 0.05 -16.28
CA VAL A 36 7.14 -0.56 -17.57
C VAL A 36 6.08 -0.16 -18.59
N THR A 37 6.45 0.73 -19.50
CA THR A 37 5.55 1.23 -20.55
C THR A 37 5.84 0.56 -21.90
N THR A 38 4.78 0.25 -22.62
CA THR A 38 4.79 -0.28 -23.98
C THR A 38 4.08 0.71 -24.90
N SER A 39 4.09 0.47 -26.21
CA SER A 39 3.31 1.23 -27.18
C SER A 39 1.78 1.23 -26.91
N TYR A 40 1.30 0.22 -26.16
CA TYR A 40 -0.13 0.05 -25.81
C TYR A 40 -0.48 0.51 -24.39
N GLY A 41 0.49 1.05 -23.64
CA GLY A 41 0.32 1.49 -22.25
C GLY A 41 1.21 0.75 -21.27
N SER A 42 1.00 0.96 -19.98
CA SER A 42 1.79 0.26 -18.95
C SER A 42 1.46 -1.23 -18.89
N LEU A 43 2.47 -2.06 -18.59
CA LEU A 43 2.29 -3.51 -18.47
C LEU A 43 1.19 -3.87 -17.48
N LEU A 44 1.08 -3.14 -16.37
CA LEU A 44 -0.01 -3.33 -15.42
C LEU A 44 -1.38 -3.10 -16.06
N LYS A 45 -1.57 -2.06 -16.90
CA LYS A 45 -2.85 -1.81 -17.60
C LYS A 45 -3.21 -2.97 -18.54
N LEU A 46 -2.22 -3.50 -19.28
CA LEU A 46 -2.43 -4.63 -20.19
C LEU A 46 -2.90 -5.88 -19.45
N VAL A 47 -2.39 -6.14 -18.25
CA VAL A 47 -2.83 -7.26 -17.40
C VAL A 47 -4.18 -6.97 -16.74
N THR A 48 -4.41 -5.73 -16.32
CA THR A 48 -5.63 -5.33 -15.60
C THR A 48 -6.90 -5.47 -16.45
N LEU A 49 -6.84 -5.09 -17.73
CA LEU A 49 -8.03 -5.12 -18.60
C LEU A 49 -8.62 -6.52 -18.80
N PRO A 50 -7.85 -7.57 -19.14
CA PRO A 50 -8.35 -8.94 -19.18
C PRO A 50 -8.91 -9.42 -17.84
N ILE A 51 -8.24 -9.09 -16.73
CA ILE A 51 -8.69 -9.45 -15.37
C ILE A 51 -10.07 -8.86 -15.10
N ILE A 52 -10.28 -7.57 -15.39
CA ILE A 52 -11.59 -6.92 -15.25
C ILE A 52 -12.65 -7.66 -16.07
N GLY A 53 -12.37 -7.96 -17.33
CA GLY A 53 -13.30 -8.69 -18.20
C GLY A 53 -13.73 -10.02 -17.61
N VAL A 54 -12.78 -10.84 -17.16
CA VAL A 54 -13.06 -12.14 -16.52
C VAL A 54 -13.85 -11.97 -15.22
N LEU A 55 -13.46 -11.02 -14.36
CA LEU A 55 -14.14 -10.78 -13.08
C LEU A 55 -15.58 -10.30 -13.27
N ILE A 56 -15.86 -9.44 -14.27
CA ILE A 56 -17.21 -9.01 -14.62
C ILE A 56 -18.05 -10.19 -15.07
N VAL A 57 -17.57 -10.99 -16.02
CA VAL A 57 -18.29 -12.17 -16.51
C VAL A 57 -18.62 -13.12 -15.36
N ARG A 58 -17.66 -13.42 -14.48
CA ARG A 58 -17.86 -14.29 -13.31
C ARG A 58 -18.89 -13.71 -12.33
N THR A 59 -18.92 -12.39 -12.16
CA THR A 59 -19.92 -11.70 -11.32
C THR A 59 -21.31 -11.86 -11.92
N LEU A 60 -21.47 -11.61 -13.22
CA LEU A 60 -22.74 -11.75 -13.93
C LEU A 60 -23.26 -13.21 -13.92
N MET A 61 -22.35 -14.19 -13.94
CA MET A 61 -22.68 -15.61 -13.81
C MET A 61 -23.06 -16.06 -12.39
N GLY A 62 -23.03 -15.15 -11.39
CA GLY A 62 -23.33 -15.46 -10.00
C GLY A 62 -22.34 -16.45 -9.35
N LYS A 63 -21.11 -16.53 -9.87
CA LYS A 63 -20.09 -17.50 -9.40
C LYS A 63 -19.42 -17.08 -8.08
N ASN A 64 -19.76 -15.92 -7.52
CA ASN A 64 -19.07 -15.35 -6.37
C ASN A 64 -20.04 -14.76 -5.35
N GLU A 65 -19.72 -14.92 -4.07
CA GLU A 65 -20.36 -14.16 -3.01
C GLU A 65 -19.85 -12.74 -3.01
N ILE A 66 -20.76 -11.77 -2.97
CA ILE A 66 -20.45 -10.36 -2.90
C ILE A 66 -20.57 -9.92 -1.44
N SER A 67 -19.50 -9.30 -0.92
CA SER A 67 -19.45 -8.70 0.41
C SER A 67 -19.20 -7.20 0.30
N PHE A 68 -20.18 -6.41 0.69
CA PHE A 68 -20.08 -4.95 0.75
C PHE A 68 -19.97 -4.50 2.20
N ASN A 69 -19.05 -3.57 2.49
CA ASN A 69 -18.84 -3.03 3.83
C ASN A 69 -18.56 -1.52 3.79
N TYR A 70 -18.48 -0.90 4.96
CA TYR A 70 -18.32 0.56 5.08
C TYR A 70 -17.02 1.12 4.46
N VAL A 71 -15.95 0.30 4.33
CA VAL A 71 -14.73 0.72 3.63
C VAL A 71 -15.02 0.95 2.15
N HIS A 72 -15.78 0.03 1.52
CA HIS A 72 -16.22 0.21 0.13
C HIS A 72 -17.05 1.47 -0.04
N PHE A 73 -18.04 1.68 0.85
CA PHE A 73 -18.93 2.84 0.77
C PHE A 73 -18.14 4.15 0.84
N ILE A 74 -17.30 4.31 1.87
CA ILE A 74 -16.54 5.55 2.09
C ILE A 74 -15.59 5.81 0.91
N TYR A 75 -14.91 4.78 0.43
CA TYR A 75 -13.97 4.92 -0.69
C TYR A 75 -14.69 5.26 -2.01
N ILE A 76 -15.83 4.64 -2.29
CA ILE A 76 -16.63 4.96 -3.48
C ILE A 76 -17.09 6.42 -3.43
N VAL A 77 -17.58 6.90 -2.28
CA VAL A 77 -17.96 8.31 -2.09
C VAL A 77 -16.77 9.22 -2.35
N TYR A 78 -15.59 8.90 -1.80
CA TYR A 78 -14.37 9.66 -2.03
C TYR A 78 -14.01 9.74 -3.52
N ILE A 79 -13.98 8.62 -4.22
CA ILE A 79 -13.64 8.58 -5.65
C ILE A 79 -14.68 9.30 -6.51
N ILE A 80 -15.98 9.19 -6.21
CA ILE A 80 -17.04 9.94 -6.91
C ILE A 80 -16.81 11.45 -6.73
N TYR A 81 -16.50 11.90 -5.51
CA TYR A 81 -16.17 13.30 -5.23
C TYR A 81 -14.96 13.77 -6.04
N THR A 82 -13.86 13.01 -6.03
CA THR A 82 -12.64 13.31 -6.76
C THR A 82 -12.88 13.37 -8.28
N ILE A 83 -13.63 12.40 -8.85
CA ILE A 83 -14.01 12.41 -10.26
C ILE A 83 -14.90 13.62 -10.59
N GLY A 84 -15.84 13.96 -9.71
CA GLY A 84 -16.69 15.13 -9.86
C GLY A 84 -15.87 16.42 -9.97
N LEU A 85 -14.91 16.61 -9.06
CA LEU A 85 -13.99 17.76 -9.11
C LEU A 85 -13.16 17.78 -10.41
N LEU A 86 -12.64 16.61 -10.82
CA LEU A 86 -11.86 16.48 -12.04
C LEU A 86 -12.67 16.90 -13.28
N MET A 87 -13.95 16.55 -13.34
CA MET A 87 -14.84 16.95 -14.44
C MET A 87 -15.17 18.43 -14.43
N VAL A 88 -15.33 19.04 -13.25
CA VAL A 88 -15.68 20.46 -13.10
C VAL A 88 -14.51 21.38 -13.42
N TYR A 89 -13.29 21.05 -12.93
CA TYR A 89 -12.16 21.98 -12.97
C TYR A 89 -11.17 21.72 -14.13
N ASN A 90 -11.03 20.50 -14.62
CA ASN A 90 -9.91 20.15 -15.49
C ASN A 90 -10.26 19.98 -16.99
N GLY A 91 -11.53 20.13 -17.40
CA GLY A 91 -11.95 20.10 -18.80
C GLY A 91 -11.40 18.88 -19.57
N GLY A 92 -10.87 19.12 -20.78
CA GLY A 92 -10.38 18.05 -21.66
C GLY A 92 -9.13 17.29 -21.20
N LYS A 93 -8.30 17.87 -20.31
CA LYS A 93 -7.14 17.17 -19.69
C LYS A 93 -7.58 16.05 -18.75
N SER A 94 -8.83 16.06 -18.31
CA SER A 94 -9.40 15.14 -17.33
C SER A 94 -9.62 13.72 -17.84
N VAL A 95 -9.76 13.52 -19.16
CA VAL A 95 -10.24 12.24 -19.73
C VAL A 95 -9.31 11.05 -19.43
N VAL A 96 -7.99 11.23 -19.58
CA VAL A 96 -7.02 10.13 -19.35
C VAL A 96 -6.99 9.77 -17.86
N THR A 97 -6.93 10.78 -17.00
CA THR A 97 -6.89 10.60 -15.55
C THR A 97 -8.20 10.00 -15.03
N THR A 98 -9.34 10.47 -15.53
CA THR A 98 -10.66 9.88 -15.18
C THR A 98 -10.73 8.42 -15.55
N LYS A 99 -10.24 8.01 -16.72
CA LYS A 99 -10.16 6.58 -17.11
C LYS A 99 -9.34 5.77 -16.12
N ASP A 100 -8.17 6.27 -15.71
CA ASP A 100 -7.30 5.55 -14.77
C ASP A 100 -7.94 5.43 -13.38
N MET A 101 -8.65 6.46 -12.92
CA MET A 101 -9.39 6.43 -11.65
C MET A 101 -10.58 5.46 -11.70
N VAL A 102 -11.36 5.48 -12.78
CA VAL A 102 -12.47 4.53 -12.99
C VAL A 102 -11.95 3.09 -13.06
N LEU A 103 -10.86 2.85 -13.78
CA LEU A 103 -10.22 1.54 -13.87
C LEU A 103 -9.75 1.06 -12.49
N GLY A 104 -9.13 1.94 -11.70
CA GLY A 104 -8.73 1.64 -10.32
C GLY A 104 -9.93 1.32 -9.43
N MET A 105 -11.01 2.09 -9.52
CA MET A 105 -12.26 1.85 -8.78
C MET A 105 -12.90 0.51 -9.17
N LEU A 106 -12.95 0.19 -10.46
CA LEU A 106 -13.47 -1.10 -10.93
C LEU A 106 -12.64 -2.26 -10.38
N MET A 107 -11.31 -2.17 -10.41
CA MET A 107 -10.45 -3.21 -9.83
C MET A 107 -10.66 -3.33 -8.32
N PHE A 108 -10.75 -2.19 -7.62
CA PHE A 108 -11.04 -2.19 -6.19
C PHE A 108 -12.36 -2.93 -5.91
N ILE A 109 -13.44 -2.59 -6.59
CA ILE A 109 -14.77 -3.21 -6.40
C ILE A 109 -14.70 -4.70 -6.74
N LEU A 110 -14.22 -5.06 -7.93
CA LEU A 110 -14.24 -6.42 -8.44
C LEU A 110 -13.41 -7.40 -7.63
N ILE A 111 -12.31 -6.94 -7.01
CA ILE A 111 -11.46 -7.79 -6.18
C ILE A 111 -11.90 -7.74 -4.72
N SER A 112 -12.12 -6.55 -4.13
CA SER A 112 -12.33 -6.46 -2.70
C SER A 112 -13.75 -6.80 -2.23
N MET A 113 -14.76 -6.71 -3.10
CA MET A 113 -16.15 -7.10 -2.77
C MET A 113 -16.40 -8.61 -2.83
N ARG A 114 -15.35 -9.43 -2.77
CA ARG A 114 -15.41 -10.89 -2.75
C ARG A 114 -15.18 -11.43 -1.35
N VAL A 115 -15.74 -12.60 -1.08
CA VAL A 115 -15.42 -13.38 0.11
C VAL A 115 -14.37 -14.42 -0.28
N TYR A 116 -13.25 -14.43 0.44
CA TYR A 116 -12.13 -15.34 0.23
C TYR A 116 -11.96 -16.25 1.44
N ASN A 117 -11.46 -17.47 1.24
CA ASN A 117 -11.18 -18.38 2.33
C ASN A 117 -9.79 -18.12 2.96
N GLY A 118 -9.46 -18.85 4.04
CA GLY A 118 -8.21 -18.68 4.76
C GLY A 118 -6.97 -19.03 3.94
N ARG A 119 -7.06 -20.01 3.03
CA ARG A 119 -5.97 -20.41 2.14
C ARG A 119 -5.71 -19.35 1.06
N GLU A 120 -6.76 -18.75 0.53
CA GLU A 120 -6.68 -17.67 -0.45
C GLU A 120 -6.02 -16.42 0.15
N ARG A 121 -6.33 -16.10 1.42
CA ARG A 121 -5.63 -15.04 2.14
C ARG A 121 -4.12 -15.29 2.21
N GLU A 122 -3.70 -16.51 2.57
CA GLU A 122 -2.28 -16.86 2.64
C GLU A 122 -1.61 -16.80 1.26
N LEU A 123 -2.33 -17.14 0.20
CA LEU A 123 -1.85 -17.04 -1.18
C LEU A 123 -1.64 -15.58 -1.59
N MET A 124 -2.59 -14.68 -1.27
CA MET A 124 -2.45 -13.23 -1.52
C MET A 124 -1.28 -12.62 -0.74
N GLU A 125 -1.11 -13.00 0.55
CA GLU A 125 0.06 -12.60 1.34
C GLU A 125 1.37 -13.10 0.70
N THR A 126 1.35 -14.28 0.07
CA THR A 126 2.51 -14.83 -0.65
C THR A 126 2.74 -14.08 -1.97
N ALA A 127 1.70 -13.68 -2.69
CA ALA A 127 1.83 -12.84 -3.87
C ALA A 127 2.53 -11.50 -3.53
N TRP A 128 2.22 -10.91 -2.39
CA TRP A 128 2.94 -9.72 -1.91
C TRP A 128 4.41 -10.00 -1.53
N LEU A 129 4.76 -11.20 -1.06
CA LEU A 129 6.16 -11.56 -0.90
C LEU A 129 6.89 -11.60 -2.24
N ILE A 130 6.23 -12.10 -3.29
CA ILE A 130 6.80 -12.09 -4.65
C ILE A 130 7.04 -10.66 -5.13
N VAL A 131 6.11 -9.72 -4.84
CA VAL A 131 6.35 -8.28 -5.08
C VAL A 131 7.63 -7.82 -4.39
N GLY A 132 7.81 -8.17 -3.11
CA GLY A 132 9.03 -7.87 -2.36
C GLY A 132 10.29 -8.43 -3.03
N PHE A 133 10.26 -9.68 -3.48
CA PHE A 133 11.38 -10.30 -4.21
C PHE A 133 11.70 -9.57 -5.52
N VAL A 134 10.69 -9.20 -6.31
CA VAL A 134 10.88 -8.42 -7.54
C VAL A 134 11.55 -7.09 -7.24
N CYS A 135 11.09 -6.39 -6.21
CA CYS A 135 11.69 -5.11 -5.80
C CYS A 135 13.13 -5.29 -5.31
N ILE A 136 13.40 -6.29 -4.47
CA ILE A 136 14.77 -6.58 -3.99
C ILE A 136 15.68 -6.91 -5.18
N TYR A 137 15.23 -7.76 -6.11
CA TYR A 137 15.99 -8.09 -7.32
C TYR A 137 16.28 -6.84 -8.15
N ALA A 138 15.28 -6.00 -8.41
CA ALA A 138 15.44 -4.73 -9.12
C ALA A 138 16.48 -3.82 -8.45
N CYS A 139 16.45 -3.74 -7.10
CA CYS A 139 17.42 -2.95 -6.35
C CYS A 139 18.85 -3.51 -6.45
N LEU A 140 19.02 -4.83 -6.39
CA LEU A 140 20.33 -5.49 -6.46
C LEU A 140 20.95 -5.40 -7.85
N THR A 141 20.13 -5.44 -8.90
CA THR A 141 20.57 -5.40 -10.31
C THR A 141 20.67 -3.99 -10.87
N SER A 142 20.11 -2.99 -10.17
CA SER A 142 20.23 -1.58 -10.59
C SER A 142 21.67 -1.09 -10.44
N THR A 143 22.19 -0.45 -11.48
CA THR A 143 23.50 0.19 -11.45
C THR A 143 23.54 1.31 -10.43
N GLU A 144 24.70 1.55 -9.83
CA GLU A 144 24.89 2.57 -8.78
C GLU A 144 24.92 4.02 -9.32
N VAL A 145 24.03 4.32 -10.25
CA VAL A 145 23.91 5.70 -10.74
C VAL A 145 23.14 6.50 -9.72
N VAL A 146 23.83 7.37 -9.00
CA VAL A 146 23.21 8.34 -8.11
C VAL A 146 22.66 9.47 -8.98
N SER A 147 21.39 9.79 -8.84
CA SER A 147 20.81 10.97 -9.47
C SER A 147 21.53 12.23 -8.95
N LYS A 148 22.22 12.95 -9.85
CA LYS A 148 23.01 14.14 -9.50
C LYS A 148 22.16 15.26 -8.88
N SER A 149 20.86 15.28 -9.17
CA SER A 149 19.95 16.31 -8.65
C SER A 149 19.42 16.02 -7.25
N GLU A 150 19.36 14.75 -6.83
CA GLU A 150 18.68 14.35 -5.60
C GLU A 150 19.56 13.52 -4.65
N ASN A 151 20.77 13.16 -5.01
CA ASN A 151 21.65 12.25 -4.26
C ASN A 151 20.95 10.93 -3.86
N ARG A 152 20.29 10.30 -4.82
CA ARG A 152 19.54 9.05 -4.63
C ARG A 152 19.96 8.00 -5.66
N ALA A 153 19.94 6.73 -5.26
CA ALA A 153 20.14 5.65 -6.19
C ALA A 153 18.97 5.55 -7.18
N VAL A 154 19.28 5.36 -8.44
CA VAL A 154 18.27 5.10 -9.48
C VAL A 154 17.93 3.62 -9.45
N ILE A 155 16.66 3.31 -9.17
CA ILE A 155 16.15 1.93 -9.22
C ILE A 155 15.46 1.70 -10.54
N ARG A 156 15.81 0.59 -11.22
CA ARG A 156 15.23 0.22 -12.53
C ARG A 156 14.53 -1.12 -12.46
N ILE A 157 13.26 -1.13 -12.90
CA ILE A 157 12.47 -2.34 -13.06
C ILE A 157 12.38 -2.64 -14.56
N LEU A 158 12.98 -3.71 -15.01
CA LEU A 158 13.08 -4.06 -16.44
C LEU A 158 13.63 -2.92 -17.32
N GLY A 159 14.59 -2.13 -16.80
CA GLY A 159 15.21 -1.01 -17.51
C GLY A 159 14.49 0.34 -17.37
N PHE A 160 13.27 0.38 -16.81
CA PHE A 160 12.50 1.61 -16.56
C PHE A 160 12.76 2.12 -15.15
N GLU A 161 12.98 3.43 -15.04
CA GLU A 161 13.23 4.08 -13.75
C GLU A 161 11.96 4.17 -12.92
N GLU A 162 12.03 3.74 -11.64
CA GLU A 162 10.95 3.84 -10.68
C GLU A 162 11.26 4.94 -9.65
N ASP A 163 10.23 5.69 -9.23
CA ASP A 163 10.34 6.62 -8.11
C ASP A 163 10.72 5.89 -6.83
N GLN A 164 11.75 6.36 -6.15
CA GLN A 164 12.32 5.68 -4.99
C GLN A 164 11.34 5.55 -3.82
N ASN A 165 10.43 6.50 -3.69
CA ASN A 165 9.43 6.45 -2.62
C ASN A 165 8.30 5.47 -2.97
N GLN A 166 7.88 5.43 -4.25
CA GLN A 166 6.93 4.42 -4.75
C GLN A 166 7.49 3.02 -4.58
N PHE A 167 8.75 2.84 -4.94
CA PHE A 167 9.46 1.58 -4.75
C PHE A 167 9.40 1.11 -3.28
N CYS A 168 9.66 2.00 -2.32
CA CYS A 168 9.55 1.67 -0.89
C CYS A 168 8.12 1.28 -0.49
N ALA A 169 7.10 1.90 -1.08
CA ALA A 169 5.70 1.59 -0.76
C ALA A 169 5.31 0.16 -1.21
N TYR A 170 5.88 -0.38 -2.29
CA TYR A 170 5.68 -1.77 -2.67
C TYR A 170 6.25 -2.76 -1.64
N LEU A 171 7.26 -2.37 -0.86
CA LEU A 171 7.88 -3.21 0.16
C LEU A 171 7.09 -3.29 1.48
N ILE A 172 6.07 -2.44 1.71
CA ILE A 172 5.32 -2.38 2.97
C ILE A 172 4.73 -3.74 3.34
N VAL A 173 3.88 -4.29 2.46
CA VAL A 173 3.14 -5.51 2.77
C VAL A 173 4.08 -6.70 2.86
N SER A 174 5.05 -6.83 1.96
CA SER A 174 6.03 -7.93 1.99
C SER A 174 6.86 -7.93 3.28
N THR A 175 7.30 -6.74 3.73
CA THR A 175 8.03 -6.58 4.99
C THR A 175 7.18 -7.02 6.18
N LEU A 176 5.93 -6.58 6.27
CA LEU A 176 5.03 -6.97 7.36
C LEU A 176 4.67 -8.47 7.33
N VAL A 177 4.52 -9.06 6.14
CA VAL A 177 4.33 -10.51 5.99
C VAL A 177 5.57 -11.28 6.45
N CYS A 178 6.78 -10.81 6.13
CA CYS A 178 8.02 -11.41 6.65
C CYS A 178 8.05 -11.37 8.18
N VAL A 179 7.78 -10.21 8.80
CA VAL A 179 7.73 -10.08 10.27
C VAL A 179 6.69 -11.04 10.87
N LYS A 180 5.48 -11.09 10.31
CA LYS A 180 4.42 -12.03 10.73
C LYS A 180 4.91 -13.47 10.70
N ARG A 181 5.45 -13.92 9.56
CA ARG A 181 5.89 -15.32 9.36
C ARG A 181 7.10 -15.70 10.22
N LEU A 182 7.99 -14.75 10.51
CA LEU A 182 9.08 -14.94 11.46
C LEU A 182 8.56 -15.18 12.88
N ILE A 183 7.60 -14.38 13.35
CA ILE A 183 7.02 -14.50 14.69
C ILE A 183 6.22 -15.80 14.82
N GLU A 184 5.48 -16.18 13.77
CA GLU A 184 4.73 -17.43 13.71
C GLU A 184 5.64 -18.66 13.55
N ARG A 185 6.94 -18.49 13.38
CA ARG A 185 7.94 -19.54 13.11
C ARG A 185 7.49 -20.49 11.98
N ARG A 186 6.97 -19.90 10.89
CA ARG A 186 6.54 -20.67 9.71
C ARG A 186 7.71 -21.45 9.13
N LYS A 187 7.41 -22.56 8.45
CA LYS A 187 8.41 -23.32 7.69
C LYS A 187 9.24 -22.35 6.83
N PHE A 188 10.56 -22.52 6.81
CA PHE A 188 11.51 -21.63 6.11
C PHE A 188 11.67 -20.23 6.72
N TYR A 189 11.43 -20.07 8.05
CA TYR A 189 11.59 -18.78 8.72
C TYR A 189 12.95 -18.07 8.48
N PRO A 190 14.11 -18.74 8.26
CA PRO A 190 15.35 -18.05 7.93
C PRO A 190 15.28 -17.26 6.62
N ILE A 191 14.53 -17.78 5.62
CA ILE A 191 14.33 -17.07 4.35
C ILE A 191 13.62 -15.74 4.58
N TYR A 192 12.61 -15.72 5.46
CA TYR A 192 11.90 -14.46 5.76
C TYR A 192 12.80 -13.46 6.48
N ALA A 193 13.78 -13.91 7.28
CA ALA A 193 14.77 -13.03 7.89
C ALA A 193 15.70 -12.42 6.85
N ILE A 194 16.17 -13.22 5.88
CA ILE A 194 16.99 -12.74 4.76
C ILE A 194 16.21 -11.72 3.92
N VAL A 195 14.97 -12.04 3.54
CA VAL A 195 14.12 -11.12 2.75
C VAL A 195 13.87 -9.82 3.49
N LEU A 196 13.65 -9.88 4.82
CA LEU A 196 13.48 -8.70 5.66
C LEU A 196 14.75 -7.83 5.66
N GLY A 197 15.91 -8.43 5.84
CA GLY A 197 17.21 -7.72 5.78
C GLY A 197 17.45 -7.07 4.43
N LEU A 198 17.21 -7.80 3.34
CA LEU A 198 17.35 -7.28 1.98
C LEU A 198 16.30 -6.19 1.67
N SER A 199 15.10 -6.26 2.23
CA SER A 199 14.10 -5.19 2.10
C SER A 199 14.60 -3.90 2.76
N PHE A 200 15.16 -3.97 3.95
CA PHE A 200 15.76 -2.80 4.62
C PHE A 200 16.97 -2.26 3.85
N TYR A 201 17.84 -3.12 3.33
CA TYR A 201 18.94 -2.72 2.46
C TYR A 201 18.41 -1.96 1.22
N ALA A 202 17.40 -2.51 0.55
CA ALA A 202 16.80 -1.89 -0.63
C ALA A 202 16.21 -0.50 -0.30
N ILE A 203 15.52 -0.36 0.82
CA ILE A 203 14.96 0.92 1.27
C ILE A 203 16.08 1.95 1.55
N LEU A 204 17.13 1.54 2.23
CA LEU A 204 18.27 2.41 2.53
C LEU A 204 18.99 2.85 1.24
N LYS A 205 19.20 1.93 0.29
CA LYS A 205 19.82 2.24 -1.01
C LYS A 205 19.03 3.28 -1.80
N THR A 206 17.69 3.32 -1.67
CA THR A 206 16.87 4.36 -2.34
C THR A 206 17.13 5.77 -1.82
N GLY A 207 17.69 5.95 -0.64
CA GLY A 207 17.81 7.26 0.03
C GLY A 207 16.46 7.84 0.47
N SER A 208 15.37 7.06 0.48
CA SER A 208 14.04 7.53 0.86
C SER A 208 13.85 7.54 2.39
N ARG A 209 14.01 8.71 3.01
CA ARG A 209 13.74 8.90 4.44
C ARG A 209 12.27 8.62 4.79
N GLY A 210 11.34 9.09 3.93
CA GLY A 210 9.91 8.87 4.11
C GLY A 210 9.55 7.38 3.97
N GLY A 211 10.19 6.68 3.03
CA GLY A 211 10.05 5.25 2.87
C GLY A 211 10.49 4.47 4.12
N LEU A 212 11.66 4.80 4.64
CA LEU A 212 12.17 4.20 5.87
C LEU A 212 11.23 4.47 7.06
N LEU A 213 10.82 5.73 7.27
CA LEU A 213 9.91 6.11 8.35
C LEU A 213 8.57 5.36 8.26
N GLY A 214 7.96 5.28 7.08
CA GLY A 214 6.69 4.60 6.89
C GLY A 214 6.79 3.11 7.22
N ILE A 215 7.83 2.42 6.76
CA ILE A 215 8.03 1.00 7.06
C ILE A 215 8.32 0.77 8.54
N LEU A 216 9.16 1.60 9.17
CA LEU A 216 9.41 1.51 10.61
C LEU A 216 8.13 1.73 11.43
N LEU A 217 7.29 2.69 11.03
CA LEU A 217 6.00 2.94 11.66
C LEU A 217 5.07 1.73 11.52
N GLY A 218 5.01 1.10 10.34
CA GLY A 218 4.23 -0.11 10.11
C GLY A 218 4.70 -1.30 10.95
N VAL A 219 6.00 -1.53 11.04
CA VAL A 219 6.59 -2.61 11.86
C VAL A 219 6.36 -2.33 13.35
N ALA A 220 6.54 -1.10 13.81
CA ALA A 220 6.28 -0.70 15.19
C ALA A 220 4.78 -0.87 15.55
N ALA A 221 3.88 -0.45 14.66
CA ALA A 221 2.45 -0.67 14.83
C ALA A 221 2.12 -2.17 14.90
N TYR A 222 2.74 -3.01 14.05
CA TYR A 222 2.53 -4.45 14.08
C TYR A 222 3.08 -5.08 15.38
N ALA A 223 4.20 -4.61 15.89
CA ALA A 223 4.73 -5.00 17.18
C ALA A 223 3.76 -4.66 18.34
N ALA A 224 3.16 -3.48 18.27
CA ALA A 224 2.23 -3.03 19.32
C ALA A 224 0.90 -3.78 19.28
N ILE A 225 0.29 -3.91 18.09
CA ILE A 225 -1.10 -4.34 17.88
C ILE A 225 -1.18 -5.82 17.49
N GLY A 226 -0.31 -6.27 16.57
CA GLY A 226 -0.36 -7.61 15.97
C GLY A 226 0.23 -8.70 16.86
N ILE A 227 1.22 -8.37 17.68
CA ILE A 227 1.93 -9.32 18.54
C ILE A 227 1.30 -9.33 19.93
N LYS A 228 0.69 -10.47 20.31
CA LYS A 228 0.10 -10.64 21.65
C LYS A 228 1.12 -11.07 22.68
N SER A 229 2.13 -11.85 22.30
CA SER A 229 3.13 -12.39 23.21
C SER A 229 4.18 -11.35 23.61
N PHE A 230 4.32 -11.07 24.90
CA PHE A 230 5.36 -10.17 25.41
C PHE A 230 6.77 -10.66 25.05
N LYS A 231 7.04 -11.97 25.13
CA LYS A 231 8.33 -12.54 24.72
C LYS A 231 8.64 -12.28 23.24
N ALA A 232 7.62 -12.36 22.37
CA ALA A 232 7.80 -12.05 20.95
C ALA A 232 8.03 -10.55 20.71
N LYS A 233 7.41 -9.65 21.49
CA LYS A 233 7.69 -8.20 21.43
C LYS A 233 9.14 -7.90 21.82
N VAL A 234 9.61 -8.49 22.93
CA VAL A 234 11.01 -8.33 23.36
C VAL A 234 11.98 -8.90 22.33
N GLY A 235 11.68 -10.09 21.77
CA GLY A 235 12.48 -10.67 20.71
C GLY A 235 12.56 -9.81 19.46
N LEU A 236 11.43 -9.21 19.04
CA LEU A 236 11.42 -8.28 17.92
C LEU A 236 12.18 -6.99 18.21
N ALA A 237 12.06 -6.45 19.42
CA ALA A 237 12.84 -5.27 19.83
C ALA A 237 14.35 -5.57 19.83
N ALA A 238 14.77 -6.70 20.37
CA ALA A 238 16.17 -7.14 20.34
C ALA A 238 16.68 -7.34 18.89
N ALA A 239 15.87 -7.95 18.03
CA ALA A 239 16.19 -8.12 16.62
C ALA A 239 16.28 -6.76 15.89
N ALA A 240 15.42 -5.80 16.22
CA ALA A 240 15.47 -4.45 15.66
C ALA A 240 16.75 -3.70 16.08
N VAL A 241 17.17 -3.81 17.34
CA VAL A 241 18.45 -3.26 17.82
C VAL A 241 19.63 -3.90 17.08
N PHE A 242 19.64 -5.24 16.99
CA PHE A 242 20.68 -5.96 16.27
C PHE A 242 20.75 -5.59 14.79
N LEU A 243 19.60 -5.48 14.13
CA LEU A 243 19.50 -5.01 12.74
C LEU A 243 20.00 -3.56 12.62
N GLY A 244 19.67 -2.69 13.56
CA GLY A 244 20.19 -1.30 13.61
C GLY A 244 21.71 -1.26 13.68
N ILE A 245 22.33 -2.12 14.52
CA ILE A 245 23.80 -2.23 14.59
C ILE A 245 24.37 -2.69 13.24
N ILE A 246 23.79 -3.72 12.62
CA ILE A 246 24.23 -4.19 11.29
C ILE A 246 24.07 -3.07 10.23
N ILE A 247 22.98 -2.32 10.26
CA ILE A 247 22.75 -1.21 9.35
C ILE A 247 23.88 -0.19 9.50
N ILE A 248 24.20 0.24 10.71
CA ILE A 248 25.21 1.27 10.96
C ILE A 248 26.62 0.77 10.63
N THR A 249 26.96 -0.46 11.02
CA THR A 249 28.33 -0.98 10.92
C THR A 249 28.67 -1.63 9.59
N VAL A 250 27.67 -2.17 8.88
CA VAL A 250 27.88 -2.93 7.64
C VAL A 250 27.20 -2.25 6.46
N VAL A 251 25.88 -1.96 6.58
CA VAL A 251 25.10 -1.50 5.43
C VAL A 251 25.47 -0.05 5.04
N MET A 252 25.56 0.86 6.02
CA MET A 252 25.88 2.26 5.73
C MET A 252 27.22 2.44 5.01
N PRO A 253 28.32 1.76 5.38
CA PRO A 253 29.57 1.80 4.64
C PRO A 253 29.53 1.22 3.21
N MET A 254 28.54 0.35 2.92
CA MET A 254 28.35 -0.24 1.59
C MET A 254 27.51 0.64 0.65
N LEU A 255 26.83 1.65 1.19
CA LEU A 255 26.04 2.58 0.38
C LEU A 255 26.95 3.60 -0.31
N PRO A 256 26.58 4.10 -1.52
CA PRO A 256 27.21 5.27 -2.09
C PRO A 256 27.23 6.42 -1.08
N GLN A 257 28.36 7.16 -1.02
CA GLN A 257 28.59 8.21 0.00
C GLN A 257 27.43 9.22 0.02
N ASP A 258 26.99 9.70 -1.16
CA ASP A 258 25.88 10.65 -1.30
C ASP A 258 24.58 10.15 -0.70
N VAL A 259 24.30 8.84 -0.84
CA VAL A 259 23.10 8.19 -0.27
C VAL A 259 23.24 8.04 1.25
N ALA A 260 24.43 7.63 1.74
CA ALA A 260 24.69 7.48 3.17
C ALA A 260 24.58 8.83 3.90
N GLU A 261 25.11 9.91 3.32
CA GLU A 261 25.04 11.27 3.88
C GLU A 261 23.61 11.75 4.11
N ARG A 262 22.63 11.31 3.30
CA ARG A 262 21.20 11.66 3.50
C ARG A 262 20.66 11.22 4.86
N TYR A 263 21.20 10.17 5.45
CA TYR A 263 20.76 9.64 6.75
C TYR A 263 21.49 10.27 7.95
N THR A 264 22.42 11.21 7.72
CA THR A 264 23.10 11.92 8.80
C THR A 264 22.23 13.01 9.41
N ILE A 265 22.37 13.24 10.72
CA ILE A 265 21.62 14.29 11.44
C ILE A 265 21.91 15.67 10.82
N SER A 266 23.19 15.93 10.46
CA SER A 266 23.60 17.18 9.82
C SER A 266 22.89 17.43 8.48
N SER A 267 22.70 16.39 7.67
CA SER A 267 21.96 16.48 6.40
C SER A 267 20.47 16.75 6.63
N VAL A 268 19.86 16.13 7.67
CA VAL A 268 18.46 16.38 8.02
C VAL A 268 18.26 17.83 8.46
N GLN A 269 19.16 18.36 9.29
CA GLN A 269 19.10 19.74 9.77
C GLN A 269 19.35 20.76 8.65
N LYS A 270 20.39 20.55 7.82
CA LYS A 270 20.73 21.46 6.71
C LYS A 270 19.64 21.51 5.64
N SER A 271 18.98 20.39 5.37
CA SER A 271 17.97 20.34 4.32
C SER A 271 16.64 21.02 4.70
N GLY A 272 16.45 21.43 5.97
CA GLY A 272 15.20 22.07 6.43
C GLY A 272 13.93 21.32 5.98
N GLY A 273 13.99 19.97 5.90
CA GLY A 273 12.93 19.18 5.27
C GLY A 273 13.00 19.18 3.73
N SER A 274 14.15 19.50 3.11
CA SER A 274 14.35 19.56 1.64
C SER A 274 13.53 20.67 0.96
N GLY A 275 13.38 21.85 1.57
CA GLY A 275 12.59 22.96 1.05
C GLY A 275 11.06 22.76 1.13
N ARG A 276 10.64 21.65 1.73
CA ARG A 276 9.21 21.31 1.80
C ARG A 276 8.40 22.26 2.67
N THR A 277 9.00 22.84 3.69
CA THR A 277 8.33 23.79 4.60
C THR A 277 7.83 25.02 3.83
N GLU A 278 8.63 25.58 2.91
CA GLU A 278 8.21 26.69 2.05
C GLU A 278 7.03 26.30 1.18
N ILE A 279 7.12 25.13 0.53
CA ILE A 279 6.04 24.58 -0.31
C ILE A 279 4.75 24.42 0.52
N TRP A 280 4.85 23.85 1.72
CA TRP A 280 3.69 23.61 2.57
C TRP A 280 3.04 24.90 3.04
N ASN A 281 3.83 25.86 3.51
CA ASN A 281 3.33 27.18 3.92
C ASN A 281 2.63 27.86 2.74
N PHE A 282 3.26 27.91 1.57
CA PHE A 282 2.67 28.49 0.37
C PHE A 282 1.32 27.85 0.01
N LEU A 283 1.25 26.51 -0.03
CA LEU A 283 0.03 25.79 -0.40
C LEU A 283 -1.09 25.94 0.65
N ILE A 284 -0.74 25.97 1.93
CA ILE A 284 -1.72 26.23 3.00
C ILE A 284 -2.24 27.66 2.88
N ASP A 285 -1.36 28.64 2.78
CA ASP A 285 -1.75 30.05 2.63
C ASP A 285 -2.62 30.26 1.38
N TYR A 286 -2.25 29.65 0.25
CA TYR A 286 -3.05 29.68 -0.97
C TYR A 286 -4.45 29.09 -0.78
N SER A 287 -4.55 27.95 -0.07
CA SER A 287 -5.83 27.27 0.17
C SER A 287 -6.75 28.08 1.10
N VAL A 288 -6.21 28.77 2.12
CA VAL A 288 -7.02 29.52 3.11
C VAL A 288 -7.42 30.91 2.64
N GLN A 289 -6.81 31.46 1.57
CA GLN A 289 -7.14 32.79 1.05
C GLN A 289 -8.59 32.91 0.57
N GLU A 290 -9.19 31.81 0.09
CA GLU A 290 -10.56 31.78 -0.38
C GLU A 290 -11.36 30.65 0.27
N PRO A 291 -12.51 30.92 0.90
CA PRO A 291 -13.36 29.90 1.51
C PRO A 291 -13.76 28.77 0.54
N SER A 292 -13.96 29.10 -0.74
CA SER A 292 -14.29 28.11 -1.77
C SER A 292 -13.14 27.12 -2.04
N ARG A 293 -11.90 27.60 -2.06
CA ARG A 293 -10.71 26.76 -2.20
C ARG A 293 -10.50 25.90 -0.95
N LEU A 294 -10.64 26.50 0.22
CA LEU A 294 -10.50 25.76 1.48
C LEU A 294 -11.50 24.60 1.58
N ILE A 295 -12.74 24.80 1.16
CA ILE A 295 -13.79 23.77 1.26
C ILE A 295 -13.71 22.74 0.15
N ARG A 296 -13.58 23.16 -1.11
CA ARG A 296 -13.71 22.30 -2.31
C ARG A 296 -12.39 22.05 -3.03
N GLY A 297 -11.32 22.77 -2.66
CA GLY A 297 -10.05 22.76 -3.38
C GLY A 297 -10.07 23.57 -4.68
N SER A 298 -8.96 23.53 -5.38
CA SER A 298 -8.72 24.22 -6.64
C SER A 298 -8.87 23.31 -7.87
N GLY A 299 -9.19 22.04 -7.65
CA GLY A 299 -9.30 21.00 -8.68
C GLY A 299 -8.14 20.00 -8.65
N ILE A 300 -8.41 18.78 -9.10
CA ILE A 300 -7.43 17.70 -9.10
C ILE A 300 -6.23 18.06 -9.96
N PHE A 301 -5.02 17.86 -9.42
CA PHE A 301 -3.73 18.24 -9.99
C PHE A 301 -3.48 19.75 -10.13
N SER A 302 -4.33 20.61 -9.56
CA SER A 302 -4.13 22.07 -9.59
C SER A 302 -2.85 22.48 -8.84
N THR A 303 -2.46 21.72 -7.80
CA THR A 303 -1.19 21.94 -7.09
C THR A 303 -0.01 22.07 -8.04
N TYR A 304 0.04 21.25 -9.10
CA TYR A 304 1.12 21.28 -10.09
C TYR A 304 1.19 22.64 -10.80
N ASP A 305 0.07 23.10 -11.35
CA ASP A 305 0.01 24.37 -12.09
C ASP A 305 0.24 25.59 -11.18
N ILE A 306 -0.31 25.55 -9.96
CA ILE A 306 -0.19 26.62 -8.97
C ILE A 306 1.28 26.78 -8.53
N MET A 307 1.97 25.68 -8.26
CA MET A 307 3.36 25.73 -7.84
C MET A 307 4.30 26.21 -8.95
N TYR A 308 4.09 25.77 -10.20
CA TYR A 308 4.87 26.29 -11.33
C TYR A 308 4.59 27.78 -11.58
N ALA A 309 3.35 28.22 -11.48
CA ALA A 309 3.00 29.64 -11.60
C ALA A 309 3.65 30.50 -10.51
N ALA A 310 3.88 29.92 -9.33
CA ALA A 310 4.60 30.57 -8.21
C ALA A 310 6.14 30.47 -8.31
N GLY A 311 6.69 29.84 -9.37
CA GLY A 311 8.12 29.74 -9.59
C GLY A 311 8.82 28.55 -8.90
N PHE A 312 8.08 27.63 -8.30
CA PHE A 312 8.67 26.41 -7.74
C PHE A 312 9.13 25.46 -8.86
N GLN A 313 10.27 24.81 -8.67
CA GLN A 313 10.80 23.84 -9.63
C GLN A 313 10.06 22.50 -9.63
N ASN A 314 9.37 22.17 -8.53
CA ASN A 314 8.62 20.93 -8.35
C ASN A 314 7.13 21.25 -8.20
N GLY A 315 6.29 20.56 -8.96
CA GLY A 315 4.83 20.74 -8.96
C GLY A 315 4.08 19.87 -7.94
N VAL A 316 4.74 19.30 -6.91
CA VAL A 316 4.12 18.40 -5.95
C VAL A 316 4.41 18.80 -4.50
N ALA A 317 3.41 18.70 -3.64
CA ALA A 317 3.53 19.08 -2.23
C ALA A 317 4.47 18.17 -1.42
N HIS A 318 4.75 16.96 -1.87
CA HIS A 318 5.44 15.92 -1.08
C HIS A 318 4.81 15.67 0.30
N ASN A 319 3.52 15.88 0.40
CA ASN A 319 2.65 15.60 1.54
C ASN A 319 1.23 15.40 1.00
N ALA A 320 0.70 14.19 1.14
CA ALA A 320 -0.61 13.85 0.57
C ALA A 320 -1.74 14.70 1.16
N PHE A 321 -1.69 15.01 2.45
CA PHE A 321 -2.76 15.79 3.10
C PHE A 321 -2.78 17.23 2.61
N ILE A 322 -1.62 17.86 2.46
CA ILE A 322 -1.52 19.24 1.95
C ILE A 322 -1.90 19.29 0.48
N GLN A 323 -1.50 18.29 -0.31
CA GLN A 323 -1.90 18.21 -1.70
C GLN A 323 -3.40 18.01 -1.86
N ILE A 324 -4.01 17.09 -1.09
CA ILE A 324 -5.47 16.90 -1.10
C ILE A 324 -6.19 18.16 -0.64
N LEU A 325 -5.67 18.87 0.39
CA LEU A 325 -6.26 20.14 0.83
C LEU A 325 -6.28 21.16 -0.31
N ASN A 326 -5.21 21.30 -1.04
CA ASN A 326 -5.14 22.26 -2.16
C ASN A 326 -5.98 21.81 -3.37
N ASP A 327 -5.94 20.51 -3.71
CA ASP A 327 -6.62 19.97 -4.90
C ASP A 327 -8.11 19.73 -4.65
N GLU A 328 -8.50 19.19 -3.47
CA GLU A 328 -9.84 18.69 -3.16
C GLU A 328 -10.50 19.40 -1.95
N GLY A 329 -9.78 20.28 -1.27
CA GLY A 329 -10.24 21.01 -0.09
C GLY A 329 -10.43 20.13 1.15
N LEU A 330 -11.04 20.72 2.17
CA LEU A 330 -11.37 20.04 3.44
C LEU A 330 -12.28 18.82 3.22
N ILE A 331 -13.21 18.87 2.26
CA ILE A 331 -14.08 17.74 1.95
C ILE A 331 -13.22 16.55 1.49
N GLY A 332 -12.26 16.76 0.59
CA GLY A 332 -11.34 15.72 0.14
C GLY A 332 -10.49 15.16 1.28
N VAL A 333 -9.92 16.03 2.13
CA VAL A 333 -9.13 15.62 3.30
C VAL A 333 -9.96 14.75 4.27
N ILE A 334 -11.19 15.14 4.55
CA ILE A 334 -12.10 14.39 5.45
C ILE A 334 -12.42 13.02 4.84
N LEU A 335 -12.79 12.95 3.57
CA LEU A 335 -13.13 11.70 2.89
C LEU A 335 -11.92 10.76 2.77
N PHE A 336 -10.75 11.31 2.44
CA PHE A 336 -9.50 10.54 2.43
C PHE A 336 -9.16 9.98 3.81
N ALA A 337 -9.17 10.84 4.83
CA ALA A 337 -8.89 10.44 6.21
C ALA A 337 -9.92 9.42 6.73
N ALA A 338 -11.20 9.58 6.39
CA ALA A 338 -12.24 8.62 6.73
C ALA A 338 -12.01 7.26 6.06
N SER A 339 -11.57 7.22 4.79
CA SER A 339 -11.26 5.97 4.10
C SER A 339 -10.08 5.23 4.71
N VAL A 340 -9.03 5.97 5.10
CA VAL A 340 -7.86 5.42 5.82
C VAL A 340 -8.26 4.90 7.20
N ALA A 341 -9.00 5.69 7.96
CA ALA A 341 -9.50 5.32 9.29
C ALA A 341 -10.40 4.07 9.22
N ALA A 342 -11.31 4.01 8.25
CA ALA A 342 -12.17 2.85 8.01
C ALA A 342 -11.35 1.57 7.78
N CYS A 343 -10.28 1.63 6.98
CA CYS A 343 -9.36 0.53 6.76
C CYS A 343 -8.70 0.06 8.06
N ILE A 344 -8.20 0.99 8.87
CA ILE A 344 -7.53 0.67 10.13
C ILE A 344 -8.52 0.05 11.12
N PHE A 345 -9.66 0.70 11.39
CA PHE A 345 -10.65 0.24 12.37
C PHE A 345 -11.25 -1.12 12.00
N ARG A 346 -11.51 -1.38 10.71
CA ARG A 346 -11.99 -2.69 10.27
C ARG A 346 -11.00 -3.82 10.56
N ASN A 347 -9.70 -3.53 10.50
CA ASN A 347 -8.67 -4.57 10.50
C ASN A 347 -7.89 -4.69 11.80
N ILE A 348 -7.84 -3.66 12.61
CA ILE A 348 -6.94 -3.57 13.78
C ILE A 348 -7.07 -4.75 14.76
N LYS A 349 -8.29 -5.24 14.98
CA LYS A 349 -8.56 -6.31 15.95
C LYS A 349 -8.35 -7.71 15.38
N HIS A 350 -8.73 -7.94 14.13
CA HIS A 350 -8.82 -9.30 13.55
C HIS A 350 -7.78 -9.56 12.47
N ARG A 351 -7.30 -8.52 11.81
CA ARG A 351 -6.34 -8.59 10.70
C ARG A 351 -5.27 -7.50 10.84
N PRO A 352 -4.52 -7.46 11.96
CA PRO A 352 -3.61 -6.36 12.29
C PRO A 352 -2.56 -6.07 11.21
N LEU A 353 -2.14 -7.07 10.42
CA LEU A 353 -1.22 -6.88 9.31
C LEU A 353 -1.70 -5.81 8.33
N TYR A 354 -2.98 -5.85 7.93
CA TYR A 354 -3.53 -4.91 6.95
C TYR A 354 -3.73 -3.52 7.56
N ALA A 355 -4.17 -3.45 8.83
CA ALA A 355 -4.22 -2.18 9.55
C ALA A 355 -2.83 -1.53 9.65
N CYS A 356 -1.80 -2.31 9.96
CA CYS A 356 -0.42 -1.82 10.08
C CYS A 356 0.18 -1.43 8.72
N ALA A 357 -0.20 -2.10 7.63
CA ALA A 357 0.16 -1.67 6.28
C ALA A 357 -0.45 -0.30 5.94
N MET A 358 -1.69 -0.05 6.35
CA MET A 358 -2.32 1.26 6.17
C MET A 358 -1.67 2.33 7.07
N ILE A 359 -1.29 2.00 8.31
CA ILE A 359 -0.54 2.89 9.20
C ILE A 359 0.83 3.23 8.59
N ALA A 360 1.53 2.25 7.99
CA ALA A 360 2.77 2.51 7.26
C ALA A 360 2.56 3.55 6.15
N LEU A 361 1.48 3.42 5.37
CA LEU A 361 1.14 4.38 4.32
C LEU A 361 0.89 5.79 4.85
N ILE A 362 0.36 5.98 6.07
CA ILE A 362 0.25 7.32 6.67
C ILE A 362 1.64 7.94 6.84
N GLY A 363 2.64 7.15 7.28
CA GLY A 363 4.02 7.62 7.35
C GLY A 363 4.57 8.08 6.00
N PHE A 364 4.22 7.37 4.92
CA PHE A 364 4.53 7.79 3.55
C PHE A 364 3.76 9.04 3.13
N ALA A 365 2.48 9.16 3.50
CA ALA A 365 1.64 10.30 3.18
C ALA A 365 2.21 11.64 3.67
N LEU A 366 2.94 11.61 4.79
CA LEU A 366 3.63 12.79 5.33
C LEU A 366 4.85 13.24 4.49
N SER A 367 5.29 12.40 3.54
CA SER A 367 6.47 12.67 2.72
C SER A 367 6.24 12.52 1.22
N LEU A 368 5.06 12.10 0.80
CA LEU A 368 4.66 11.82 -0.57
C LEU A 368 3.26 12.31 -0.87
N SER A 369 3.04 12.66 -2.12
CA SER A 369 1.71 12.93 -2.68
C SER A 369 1.25 11.69 -3.43
N PHE A 370 0.44 10.84 -2.80
CA PHE A 370 0.10 9.54 -3.38
C PHE A 370 -1.38 9.14 -3.29
N TYR A 371 -2.32 10.06 -3.05
CA TYR A 371 -3.74 9.73 -2.88
C TYR A 371 -4.39 9.03 -4.08
N VAL A 372 -3.89 9.24 -5.29
CA VAL A 372 -4.25 8.45 -6.50
C VAL A 372 -3.29 7.30 -6.78
N PHE A 373 -2.44 6.99 -5.84
CA PHE A 373 -1.29 6.12 -6.00
C PHE A 373 -1.64 4.63 -5.84
N LYS A 374 -1.07 3.79 -6.70
CA LYS A 374 -1.42 2.36 -6.76
C LYS A 374 -1.16 1.55 -5.48
N PRO A 375 -0.04 1.71 -4.75
CA PRO A 375 0.15 1.01 -3.49
C PRO A 375 -0.94 1.32 -2.46
N TYR A 376 -1.37 2.59 -2.36
CA TYR A 376 -2.46 2.99 -1.48
C TYR A 376 -3.76 2.26 -1.82
N LEU A 377 -4.17 2.29 -3.09
CA LEU A 377 -5.37 1.60 -3.57
C LEU A 377 -5.33 0.09 -3.24
N ASN A 378 -4.19 -0.55 -3.45
CA ASN A 378 -4.05 -2.00 -3.27
C ASN A 378 -4.03 -2.42 -1.79
N ILE A 379 -3.40 -1.64 -0.92
CA ILE A 379 -3.46 -1.88 0.52
C ILE A 379 -4.89 -1.64 1.03
N MET A 380 -5.58 -0.60 0.55
CA MET A 380 -7.00 -0.36 0.85
C MET A 380 -7.88 -1.52 0.37
N MET A 381 -7.62 -2.04 -0.83
CA MET A 381 -8.31 -3.22 -1.37
C MET A 381 -8.17 -4.42 -0.44
N MET A 382 -6.96 -4.72 0.05
CA MET A 382 -6.72 -5.79 1.04
C MET A 382 -7.45 -5.52 2.37
N CYS A 383 -7.52 -4.27 2.82
CA CYS A 383 -8.26 -3.88 4.01
C CYS A 383 -9.77 -4.07 3.85
N ALA A 384 -10.31 -3.84 2.66
CA ALA A 384 -11.74 -3.94 2.36
C ALA A 384 -12.22 -5.39 2.13
N MET A 385 -11.34 -6.31 1.69
CA MET A 385 -11.67 -7.72 1.45
C MET A 385 -12.32 -8.37 2.67
N SER A 386 -13.23 -9.32 2.42
CA SER A 386 -13.79 -10.22 3.43
C SER A 386 -13.13 -11.60 3.31
N PHE A 387 -12.82 -12.20 4.47
CA PHE A 387 -12.25 -13.54 4.56
C PHE A 387 -13.10 -14.38 5.51
N GLU A 388 -13.48 -15.58 5.10
CA GLU A 388 -14.33 -16.47 5.89
C GLU A 388 -13.82 -16.64 7.33
N GLY A 389 -14.72 -16.47 8.30
CA GLY A 389 -14.44 -16.64 9.72
C GLY A 389 -13.48 -15.60 10.34
N CYS A 390 -13.03 -14.59 9.60
CA CYS A 390 -12.08 -13.60 10.12
C CYS A 390 -12.74 -12.41 10.84
N LEU A 391 -13.96 -12.05 10.48
CA LEU A 391 -14.69 -10.92 11.07
C LEU A 391 -16.02 -11.41 11.64
N PRO A 392 -16.56 -10.75 12.68
CA PRO A 392 -17.88 -11.08 13.23
C PRO A 392 -19.01 -11.06 12.18
N GLU A 393 -18.92 -10.12 11.24
CA GLU A 393 -19.85 -10.00 10.10
C GLU A 393 -19.80 -11.22 9.17
N ASP A 394 -18.64 -11.86 9.03
CA ASP A 394 -18.45 -13.04 8.20
C ASP A 394 -19.03 -14.30 8.87
N ARG A 395 -19.08 -14.35 10.22
CA ARG A 395 -19.65 -15.48 11.00
C ARG A 395 -21.17 -15.54 10.90
N ILE A 396 -21.85 -14.39 10.90
CA ILE A 396 -23.32 -14.34 10.80
C ILE A 396 -23.80 -14.98 9.48
N LYS A 397 -23.05 -14.83 8.38
CA LYS A 397 -23.37 -15.45 7.08
C LYS A 397 -23.15 -16.96 7.05
N CYS A 398 -22.17 -17.47 7.82
CA CYS A 398 -21.89 -18.91 7.91
C CYS A 398 -23.00 -19.63 8.69
N ASP A 399 -23.45 -19.05 9.82
CA ASP A 399 -24.52 -19.62 10.64
C ASP A 399 -25.88 -19.64 9.92
N THR A 400 -26.14 -18.65 9.06
CA THR A 400 -27.37 -18.62 8.22
C THR A 400 -27.34 -19.63 7.07
N LYS A 401 -26.18 -20.05 6.57
CA LYS A 401 -26.06 -21.10 5.55
C LYS A 401 -26.27 -22.50 6.14
N THR A 402 -25.70 -22.77 7.34
CA THR A 402 -25.92 -24.03 8.06
C THR A 402 -27.41 -24.20 8.42
N ALA A 403 -28.04 -23.13 8.91
CA ALA A 403 -29.48 -23.16 9.23
C ALA A 403 -30.40 -23.33 7.99
N LYS A 404 -29.98 -22.88 6.80
CA LYS A 404 -30.71 -23.12 5.55
C LYS A 404 -30.47 -24.51 4.96
N GLY A 405 -29.27 -25.07 5.16
CA GLY A 405 -28.94 -26.43 4.73
C GLY A 405 -29.69 -27.50 5.52
N GLU A 406 -29.84 -27.33 6.83
CA GLU A 406 -30.61 -28.25 7.68
C GLU A 406 -32.11 -28.23 7.41
N LYS A 407 -32.67 -27.08 6.98
CA LYS A 407 -34.12 -27.02 6.57
C LYS A 407 -34.41 -27.59 5.19
N ALA A 408 -33.42 -27.91 4.38
CA ALA A 408 -33.60 -28.51 3.07
C ALA A 408 -33.59 -30.06 3.10
N TYR A 409 -33.29 -30.66 4.26
CA TYR A 409 -33.22 -32.11 4.49
C TYR A 409 -34.17 -32.59 5.62
N ALA A 410 -35.04 -31.73 6.13
CA ALA A 410 -36.15 -32.09 7.00
C ALA A 410 -37.49 -31.90 6.26
#